data_24f68ced88394be3862e7d758a14442d
#
_entry.id   24f68ced88394be3862e7d758a14442d
#
_cell.length_a   1.000
_cell.length_b   1.000
_cell.length_c   1.000
_cell.angle_alpha   90.00
_cell.angle_beta   90.00
_cell.angle_gamma   90.00
#
_symmetry.space_group_name_H-M   'P 1'
#
loop_
_entity.id
_entity.type
_entity.pdbx_description
1 polymer ?
#
loop_
_entity_poly.entity_id
_entity_poly.type
_entity_poly.pdbx_seq_one_letter_code
_entity_poly.pdbx_strand_id
1 'polypeptide(L)'
;MKFRIYTDTSVLGGCEDEEFAEHSVRLVEEFVRGERVLVLSTLTVQELAAAPAAVRRRLAAVPEAHIETLQLDAEARELAEAYIAAGVLPAKMRADAHHIAIATAGRVDVLVSWNFKHIVNLQRIHGYNSVNLRKGYPMIEIRTPREVLSDE
;
A
#
# COMPACT_ATOMS: atom_id res chain seq x y z
N MET A 1 14.75 0.26 14.95
CA MET A 1 14.39 0.08 13.53
C MET A 1 12.93 0.45 13.31
N LYS A 2 12.66 1.21 12.28
CA LYS A 2 11.29 1.65 11.98
C LYS A 2 10.68 0.75 10.92
N PHE A 3 9.39 0.41 11.11
CA PHE A 3 8.66 -0.32 10.10
C PHE A 3 8.48 0.52 8.85
N ARG A 4 8.68 -0.12 7.70
CA ARG A 4 8.44 0.45 6.38
C ARG A 4 7.04 0.02 5.96
N ILE A 5 6.12 0.99 5.92
CA ILE A 5 4.71 0.73 5.65
C ILE A 5 4.34 1.31 4.29
N TYR A 6 4.01 0.44 3.34
CA TYR A 6 3.49 0.86 2.04
C TYR A 6 2.01 1.16 2.17
N THR A 7 1.60 2.34 1.74
CA THR A 7 0.19 2.68 1.67
C THR A 7 -0.24 2.86 0.23
N ASP A 8 -1.41 2.33 -0.10
CA ASP A 8 -2.06 2.69 -1.36
C ASP A 8 -2.81 4.01 -1.16
N THR A 9 -3.44 4.49 -2.22
CA THR A 9 -4.11 5.78 -2.21
C THR A 9 -5.27 5.83 -1.22
N SER A 10 -5.91 4.67 -0.94
CA SER A 10 -7.09 4.62 -0.08
C SER A 10 -6.79 5.03 1.36
N VAL A 11 -5.56 4.85 1.84
CA VAL A 11 -5.21 5.19 3.22
C VAL A 11 -5.17 6.70 3.41
N LEU A 12 -4.52 7.42 2.50
CA LEU A 12 -4.49 8.89 2.57
C LEU A 12 -5.87 9.47 2.29
N GLY A 13 -6.58 8.90 1.31
CA GLY A 13 -7.96 9.30 1.04
C GLY A 13 -8.87 9.04 2.22
N GLY A 14 -8.60 7.99 2.97
CA GLY A 14 -9.36 7.64 4.16
C GLY A 14 -9.33 8.69 5.25
N CYS A 15 -8.31 9.56 5.27
CA CYS A 15 -8.25 10.65 6.23
C CYS A 15 -9.43 11.61 6.10
N GLU A 16 -9.99 11.72 4.90
CA GLU A 16 -11.13 12.59 4.62
C GLU A 16 -12.44 11.83 4.49
N ASP A 17 -12.46 10.56 4.87
CA ASP A 17 -13.63 9.69 4.80
C ASP A 17 -14.13 9.41 6.21
N GLU A 18 -15.43 9.70 6.43
CA GLU A 18 -16.04 9.57 7.74
C GLU A 18 -15.82 8.19 8.38
N GLU A 19 -15.89 7.15 7.56
CA GLU A 19 -15.74 5.77 8.04
C GLU A 19 -14.32 5.43 8.45
N PHE A 20 -13.33 5.95 7.72
CA PHE A 20 -11.94 5.52 7.87
C PHE A 20 -11.03 6.55 8.52
N ALA A 21 -11.52 7.76 8.76
CA ALA A 21 -10.68 8.88 9.19
C ALA A 21 -9.93 8.62 10.50
N GLU A 22 -10.58 8.00 11.45
CA GLU A 22 -9.99 7.79 12.77
C GLU A 22 -8.62 7.11 12.68
N HIS A 23 -8.56 5.97 12.01
CA HIS A 23 -7.33 5.19 11.93
C HIS A 23 -6.37 5.70 10.85
N SER A 24 -6.90 6.22 9.73
CA SER A 24 -6.04 6.82 8.72
C SER A 24 -5.29 8.02 9.26
N VAL A 25 -5.98 8.91 9.97
CA VAL A 25 -5.36 10.10 10.54
C VAL A 25 -4.29 9.72 11.57
N ARG A 26 -4.59 8.75 12.44
CA ARG A 26 -3.62 8.28 13.43
C ARG A 26 -2.37 7.72 12.78
N LEU A 27 -2.53 6.94 11.72
CA LEU A 27 -1.39 6.36 11.03
C LEU A 27 -0.55 7.46 10.35
N VAL A 28 -1.21 8.40 9.68
CA VAL A 28 -0.50 9.52 9.03
C VAL A 28 0.26 10.33 10.07
N GLU A 29 -0.32 10.55 11.25
CA GLU A 29 0.37 11.26 12.32
C GLU A 29 1.66 10.54 12.75
N GLU A 30 1.67 9.21 12.75
CA GLU A 30 2.88 8.46 13.06
C GLU A 30 3.95 8.67 11.99
N PHE A 31 3.55 8.77 10.73
CA PHE A 31 4.50 9.12 9.65
C PHE A 31 5.03 10.54 9.83
N VAL A 32 4.16 11.48 10.18
CA VAL A 32 4.57 12.87 10.40
C VAL A 32 5.61 12.96 11.51
N ARG A 33 5.41 12.21 12.59
CA ARG A 33 6.34 12.18 13.72
C ARG A 33 7.61 11.36 13.45
N GLY A 34 7.66 10.63 12.34
CA GLY A 34 8.81 9.80 12.02
C GLY A 34 8.91 8.50 12.81
N GLU A 35 7.82 8.07 13.42
CA GLU A 35 7.77 6.80 14.15
C GLU A 35 7.79 5.59 13.21
N ARG A 36 7.30 5.77 11.99
CA ARG A 36 7.27 4.75 10.94
C ARG A 36 7.65 5.40 9.63
N VAL A 37 8.15 4.62 8.69
CA VAL A 37 8.50 5.12 7.36
C VAL A 37 7.29 4.93 6.43
N LEU A 38 6.84 6.03 5.82
CA LEU A 38 5.80 5.98 4.80
C LEU A 38 6.46 5.57 3.48
N VAL A 39 6.07 4.43 2.94
CA VAL A 39 6.55 3.97 1.65
C VAL A 39 5.44 4.20 0.63
N LEU A 40 5.76 4.93 -0.41
CA LEU A 40 4.85 5.22 -1.52
C LEU A 40 5.46 4.68 -2.79
N SER A 41 4.71 4.76 -3.87
CA SER A 41 5.24 4.46 -5.19
C SER A 41 4.93 5.59 -6.15
N THR A 42 5.57 5.57 -7.31
CA THR A 42 5.24 6.50 -8.39
C THR A 42 3.77 6.39 -8.78
N LEU A 43 3.18 5.19 -8.67
CA LEU A 43 1.77 4.98 -8.92
C LEU A 43 0.90 5.73 -7.91
N THR A 44 1.22 5.63 -6.62
CA THR A 44 0.49 6.33 -5.57
C THR A 44 0.55 7.84 -5.79
N VAL A 45 1.74 8.35 -6.12
CA VAL A 45 1.93 9.79 -6.37
C VAL A 45 1.05 10.24 -7.54
N GLN A 46 1.01 9.47 -8.63
CA GLN A 46 0.15 9.79 -9.77
C GLN A 46 -1.33 9.82 -9.40
N GLU A 47 -1.77 8.83 -8.64
CA GLU A 47 -3.17 8.75 -8.21
C GLU A 47 -3.53 9.91 -7.31
N LEU A 48 -2.62 10.29 -6.40
CA LEU A 48 -2.85 11.41 -5.48
C LEU A 48 -2.87 12.76 -6.18
N ALA A 49 -2.20 12.89 -7.33
CA ALA A 49 -2.23 14.13 -8.10
C ALA A 49 -3.64 14.51 -8.53
N ALA A 50 -4.51 13.51 -8.73
CA ALA A 50 -5.90 13.72 -9.11
C ALA A 50 -6.85 13.76 -7.91
N ALA A 51 -6.33 13.58 -6.69
CA ALA A 51 -7.15 13.55 -5.48
C ALA A 51 -7.54 14.98 -5.03
N PRO A 52 -8.59 15.11 -4.19
CA PRO A 52 -8.94 16.41 -3.63
C PRO A 52 -7.78 17.05 -2.87
N ALA A 53 -7.78 18.37 -2.83
CA ALA A 53 -6.71 19.13 -2.17
C ALA A 53 -6.51 18.73 -0.71
N ALA A 54 -7.57 18.39 0.01
CA ALA A 54 -7.48 17.98 1.41
C ALA A 54 -6.64 16.71 1.56
N VAL A 55 -6.78 15.76 0.64
CA VAL A 55 -6.01 14.51 0.65
C VAL A 55 -4.55 14.81 0.32
N ARG A 56 -4.29 15.66 -0.68
CA ARG A 56 -2.92 16.03 -1.03
C ARG A 56 -2.21 16.72 0.12
N ARG A 57 -2.93 17.52 0.91
CA ARG A 57 -2.36 18.19 2.08
C ARG A 57 -1.92 17.19 3.16
N ARG A 58 -2.61 16.04 3.27
CA ARG A 58 -2.20 15.00 4.22
C ARG A 58 -0.80 14.49 3.89
N LEU A 59 -0.56 14.21 2.61
CA LEU A 59 0.77 13.77 2.18
C LEU A 59 1.80 14.87 2.37
N ALA A 60 1.46 16.10 2.02
CA ALA A 60 2.39 17.24 2.13
C ALA A 60 2.83 17.49 3.56
N ALA A 61 2.03 17.07 4.55
CA ALA A 61 2.38 17.23 5.96
C ALA A 61 3.47 16.23 6.43
N VAL A 62 3.72 15.18 5.67
CA VAL A 62 4.75 14.20 6.04
C VAL A 62 6.11 14.68 5.53
N PRO A 63 7.11 14.85 6.42
CA PRO A 63 8.45 15.28 5.98
C PRO A 63 9.07 14.30 5.00
N GLU A 64 9.79 14.79 3.99
CA GLU A 64 10.45 13.95 3.00
C GLU A 64 11.39 12.92 3.62
N ALA A 65 12.04 13.29 4.74
CA ALA A 65 12.94 12.37 5.43
C ALA A 65 12.24 11.12 5.97
N HIS A 66 10.91 11.16 6.09
CA HIS A 66 10.10 10.05 6.58
C HIS A 66 9.40 9.28 5.46
N ILE A 67 9.71 9.60 4.21
CA ILE A 67 9.08 9.00 3.03
C ILE A 67 10.13 8.28 2.19
N GLU A 68 9.79 7.09 1.76
CA GLU A 68 10.56 6.34 0.76
C GLU A 68 9.66 6.13 -0.45
N THR A 69 10.18 6.37 -1.66
CA THR A 69 9.39 6.20 -2.89
C THR A 69 9.96 5.07 -3.73
N LEU A 70 9.11 4.10 -4.04
CA LEU A 70 9.45 2.97 -4.89
C LEU A 70 8.96 3.20 -6.31
N GLN A 71 9.56 2.49 -7.27
CA GLN A 71 9.22 2.63 -8.68
C GLN A 71 8.37 1.47 -9.16
N LEU A 72 7.46 1.75 -10.08
CA LEU A 72 6.78 0.71 -10.83
C LEU A 72 7.71 0.34 -12.01
N ASP A 73 8.68 -0.50 -11.74
CA ASP A 73 9.68 -0.92 -12.72
C ASP A 73 9.26 -2.19 -13.46
N ALA A 74 10.13 -2.69 -14.35
CA ALA A 74 9.84 -3.88 -15.14
C ALA A 74 9.60 -5.11 -14.23
N GLU A 75 10.36 -5.24 -13.17
CA GLU A 75 10.22 -6.35 -12.24
C GLU A 75 8.85 -6.35 -11.58
N ALA A 76 8.40 -5.20 -11.08
CA ALA A 76 7.09 -5.09 -10.46
C ALA A 76 5.97 -5.34 -11.46
N ARG A 77 6.12 -4.84 -12.69
CA ARG A 77 5.13 -5.08 -13.75
C ARG A 77 5.00 -6.55 -14.08
N GLU A 78 6.11 -7.26 -14.18
CA GLU A 78 6.09 -8.71 -14.44
C GLU A 78 5.40 -9.46 -13.32
N LEU A 79 5.69 -9.11 -12.07
CA LEU A 79 5.07 -9.77 -10.93
C LEU A 79 3.56 -9.51 -10.91
N ALA A 80 3.14 -8.28 -11.21
CA ALA A 80 1.72 -7.94 -11.30
C ALA A 80 1.01 -8.76 -12.36
N GLU A 81 1.63 -8.93 -13.54
CA GLU A 81 1.05 -9.75 -14.61
C GLU A 81 0.96 -11.22 -14.19
N ALA A 82 1.90 -11.69 -13.38
CA ALA A 82 1.83 -13.05 -12.85
C ALA A 82 0.63 -13.24 -11.93
N TYR A 83 0.28 -12.24 -11.11
CA TYR A 83 -0.92 -12.29 -10.28
C TYR A 83 -2.18 -12.40 -11.14
N ILE A 84 -2.24 -11.60 -12.19
CA ILE A 84 -3.40 -11.61 -13.10
C ILE A 84 -3.48 -12.94 -13.85
N ALA A 85 -2.35 -13.42 -14.37
CA ALA A 85 -2.30 -14.69 -15.10
C ALA A 85 -2.72 -15.87 -14.21
N ALA A 86 -2.42 -15.81 -12.93
CA ALA A 86 -2.81 -16.84 -11.97
C ALA A 86 -4.26 -16.72 -11.50
N GLY A 87 -4.98 -15.70 -11.98
CA GLY A 87 -6.38 -15.49 -11.64
C GLY A 87 -6.62 -14.93 -10.25
N VAL A 88 -5.60 -14.33 -9.62
CA VAL A 88 -5.76 -13.78 -8.28
C VAL A 88 -6.70 -12.57 -8.30
N LEU A 89 -6.62 -11.76 -9.38
CA LEU A 89 -7.56 -10.66 -9.59
C LEU A 89 -7.74 -10.45 -11.09
N PRO A 90 -8.88 -9.82 -11.50
CA PRO A 90 -9.12 -9.61 -12.92
C PRO A 90 -8.20 -8.53 -13.49
N ALA A 91 -7.96 -8.60 -14.82
CA ALA A 91 -7.07 -7.67 -15.51
C ALA A 91 -7.49 -6.21 -15.36
N LYS A 92 -8.80 -5.94 -15.22
CA LYS A 92 -9.28 -4.57 -15.04
C LYS A 92 -8.82 -3.94 -13.72
N MET A 93 -8.36 -4.77 -12.78
CA MET A 93 -7.84 -4.30 -11.49
C MET A 93 -6.31 -4.28 -11.47
N ARG A 94 -5.68 -4.05 -12.63
CA ARG A 94 -4.23 -4.05 -12.77
C ARG A 94 -3.54 -3.05 -11.84
N ALA A 95 -4.17 -1.90 -11.56
CA ALA A 95 -3.59 -0.93 -10.64
C ALA A 95 -3.40 -1.51 -9.24
N ASP A 96 -4.37 -2.29 -8.75
CA ASP A 96 -4.24 -2.95 -7.46
C ASP A 96 -3.11 -3.98 -7.48
N ALA A 97 -2.99 -4.73 -8.58
CA ALA A 97 -1.89 -5.68 -8.75
C ALA A 97 -0.53 -4.98 -8.73
N HIS A 98 -0.44 -3.80 -9.34
CA HIS A 98 0.78 -3.01 -9.32
C HIS A 98 1.17 -2.60 -7.89
N HIS A 99 0.21 -2.17 -7.08
CA HIS A 99 0.51 -1.82 -5.68
C HIS A 99 1.09 -3.01 -4.92
N ILE A 100 0.46 -4.18 -5.04
CA ILE A 100 0.95 -5.39 -4.37
C ILE A 100 2.36 -5.75 -4.85
N ALA A 101 2.57 -5.71 -6.16
CA ALA A 101 3.86 -6.09 -6.74
C ALA A 101 4.98 -5.13 -6.35
N ILE A 102 4.71 -3.83 -6.36
CA ILE A 102 5.70 -2.82 -5.95
C ILE A 102 6.11 -3.05 -4.50
N ALA A 103 5.12 -3.23 -3.63
CA ALA A 103 5.39 -3.43 -2.21
C ALA A 103 6.18 -4.72 -1.96
N THR A 104 5.83 -5.79 -2.68
CA THR A 104 6.51 -7.08 -2.56
C THR A 104 7.96 -6.99 -3.04
N ALA A 105 8.19 -6.45 -4.23
CA ALA A 105 9.53 -6.31 -4.79
C ALA A 105 10.39 -5.37 -3.94
N GLY A 106 9.77 -4.36 -3.34
CA GLY A 106 10.44 -3.41 -2.46
C GLY A 106 10.65 -3.94 -1.05
N ARG A 107 10.15 -5.13 -0.75
CA ARG A 107 10.33 -5.82 0.55
C ARG A 107 9.93 -4.97 1.74
N VAL A 108 8.78 -4.30 1.64
CA VAL A 108 8.24 -3.52 2.75
C VAL A 108 7.84 -4.45 3.90
N ASP A 109 7.72 -3.91 5.10
CA ASP A 109 7.32 -4.71 6.25
C ASP A 109 5.83 -5.05 6.20
N VAL A 110 5.00 -4.10 5.72
CA VAL A 110 3.56 -4.31 5.59
C VAL A 110 3.00 -3.38 4.52
N LEU A 111 1.99 -3.86 3.79
CA LEU A 111 1.17 -3.03 2.91
C LEU A 111 -0.15 -2.77 3.63
N VAL A 112 -0.56 -1.51 3.68
CA VAL A 112 -1.76 -1.09 4.39
C VAL A 112 -2.75 -0.48 3.40
N SER A 113 -4.01 -0.89 3.49
CA SER A 113 -5.05 -0.47 2.55
C SER A 113 -6.43 -0.58 3.19
N TRP A 114 -7.39 0.21 2.69
CA TRP A 114 -8.80 0.04 2.99
C TRP A 114 -9.57 -0.69 1.89
N ASN A 115 -8.86 -1.16 0.85
CA ASN A 115 -9.51 -1.86 -0.27
C ASN A 115 -9.78 -3.31 0.14
N PHE A 116 -10.96 -3.57 0.68
CA PHE A 116 -11.35 -4.90 1.17
C PHE A 116 -11.70 -5.88 0.06
N LYS A 117 -11.90 -5.39 -1.16
CA LYS A 117 -12.31 -6.25 -2.26
C LYS A 117 -11.12 -6.93 -2.93
N HIS A 118 -10.06 -6.16 -3.20
CA HIS A 118 -8.95 -6.66 -4.01
C HIS A 118 -7.61 -6.73 -3.29
N ILE A 119 -7.48 -6.08 -2.15
CA ILE A 119 -6.20 -6.01 -1.45
C ILE A 119 -6.30 -6.67 -0.07
N VAL A 120 -7.10 -6.12 0.83
CA VAL A 120 -7.24 -6.68 2.18
C VAL A 120 -8.37 -7.70 2.18
N ASN A 121 -8.09 -8.84 1.56
CA ASN A 121 -9.05 -9.92 1.37
C ASN A 121 -8.29 -11.22 1.51
N LEU A 122 -8.69 -12.06 2.46
CA LEU A 122 -7.94 -13.25 2.82
C LEU A 122 -7.61 -14.15 1.63
N GLN A 123 -8.59 -14.40 0.78
CA GLN A 123 -8.40 -15.27 -0.39
C GLN A 123 -7.40 -14.66 -1.37
N ARG A 124 -7.50 -13.34 -1.60
CA ARG A 124 -6.58 -12.65 -2.49
C ARG A 124 -5.17 -12.60 -1.92
N ILE A 125 -5.05 -12.36 -0.61
CA ILE A 125 -3.74 -12.36 0.06
C ILE A 125 -3.05 -13.70 -0.11
N HIS A 126 -3.78 -14.80 0.09
CA HIS A 126 -3.23 -16.14 -0.15
C HIS A 126 -2.79 -16.32 -1.60
N GLY A 127 -3.57 -15.79 -2.53
CA GLY A 127 -3.23 -15.83 -3.95
C GLY A 127 -1.96 -15.07 -4.27
N TYR A 128 -1.86 -13.84 -3.79
CA TYR A 128 -0.65 -13.02 -3.99
C TYR A 128 0.58 -13.74 -3.45
N ASN A 129 0.49 -14.27 -2.24
CA ASN A 129 1.64 -14.90 -1.61
C ASN A 129 1.99 -16.23 -2.24
N SER A 130 1.02 -16.96 -2.78
CA SER A 130 1.29 -18.17 -3.54
C SER A 130 2.14 -17.86 -4.78
N VAL A 131 1.77 -16.81 -5.51
CA VAL A 131 2.56 -16.37 -6.67
C VAL A 131 3.92 -15.84 -6.23
N ASN A 132 3.97 -15.04 -5.17
CA ASN A 132 5.23 -14.49 -4.66
C ASN A 132 6.23 -15.60 -4.37
N LEU A 133 5.83 -16.62 -3.65
CA LEU A 133 6.73 -17.72 -3.29
C LEU A 133 7.21 -18.48 -4.52
N ARG A 134 6.33 -18.72 -5.51
CA ARG A 134 6.72 -19.40 -6.75
C ARG A 134 7.74 -18.59 -7.55
N LYS A 135 7.66 -17.26 -7.47
CA LYS A 135 8.54 -16.36 -8.23
C LYS A 135 9.80 -15.97 -7.47
N GLY A 136 9.99 -16.52 -6.27
CA GLY A 136 11.19 -16.26 -5.49
C GLY A 136 11.14 -15.01 -4.63
N TYR A 137 9.94 -14.47 -4.40
CA TYR A 137 9.75 -13.31 -3.53
C TYR A 137 9.34 -13.75 -2.12
N PRO A 138 9.57 -12.91 -1.12
CA PRO A 138 9.03 -13.17 0.22
C PRO A 138 7.52 -12.98 0.24
N MET A 139 6.88 -13.46 1.30
CA MET A 139 5.46 -13.17 1.52
C MET A 139 5.30 -11.69 1.86
N ILE A 140 4.16 -11.12 1.46
CA ILE A 140 3.79 -9.75 1.80
C ILE A 140 2.73 -9.77 2.90
N GLU A 141 2.95 -9.00 3.97
CA GLU A 141 1.93 -8.76 4.98
C GLU A 141 0.99 -7.68 4.48
N ILE A 142 -0.31 -7.92 4.55
CA ILE A 142 -1.34 -6.96 4.12
C ILE A 142 -2.32 -6.78 5.26
N ARG A 143 -2.52 -5.52 5.69
CA ARG A 143 -3.35 -5.17 6.84
C ARG A 143 -4.13 -3.89 6.56
N THR A 144 -5.11 -3.59 7.42
CA THR A 144 -5.77 -2.28 7.43
C THR A 144 -5.01 -1.34 8.35
N PRO A 145 -5.21 -0.03 8.24
CA PRO A 145 -4.65 0.91 9.21
C PRO A 145 -5.02 0.58 10.65
N ARG A 146 -6.24 0.12 10.87
CA ARG A 146 -6.70 -0.26 12.20
C ARG A 146 -5.85 -1.38 12.79
N GLU A 147 -5.56 -2.40 11.99
CA GLU A 147 -4.78 -3.54 12.46
C GLU A 147 -3.35 -3.18 12.80
N VAL A 148 -2.75 -2.30 12.02
CA VAL A 148 -1.37 -1.85 12.24
C VAL A 148 -1.26 -1.04 13.53
N LEU A 149 -2.33 -0.34 13.92
CA LEU A 149 -2.36 0.51 15.10
C LEU A 149 -2.90 -0.19 16.34
N SER A 150 -3.36 -1.42 16.24
CA SER A 150 -4.14 -2.06 17.30
C SER A 150 -3.32 -2.67 18.45
N ASP A 151 -2.02 -2.76 18.29
CA ASP A 151 -1.16 -3.41 19.28
C ASP A 151 -0.59 -2.43 20.32
N GLU A 152 -1.30 -1.38 20.57
CA GLU A 152 -0.93 -0.41 21.59
C GLU A 152 -1.40 -0.80 22.97
#